data_3d2230373734b34ab9af851596a01301
#
_entry.id   3d2230373734b34ab9af851596a01301
#
_cell.length_a   1.000
_cell.length_b   1.000
_cell.length_c   1.000
_cell.angle_alpha   90.00
_cell.angle_beta   90.00
_cell.angle_gamma   90.00
#
_symmetry.space_group_name_H-M   'P 1'
#
loop_
_entity.id
_entity.type
_entity.pdbx_description
1 polymer ?
#
loop_
_entity_poly.entity_id
_entity_poly.type
_entity_poly.pdbx_seq_one_letter_code
_entity_poly.pdbx_strand_id
1 'polypeptide(L)'
;METGLTMSDLHVYDTTLRDGAQQEGLNLSIADKLAIAGLLDELGVGFIEGGWPGANPKDTEFFARARQELSLRTAELAAFGATRRAGAVAADDPQVRALVESGASVVTLVAKAHVRHVELALHTTPQENLAMVRDTVGFLTGEGRRVFLDAEHFFDGYRLDRDYSIEVIRTAMESGAELVALCDTNGGMLPNQISDVVADIIDATGGRLGIHCHNDTGCAVANTMAAIRAGATHFQGTVNGYGERTGNADLLSIIGNLQLKEGLKLLPADRLAEATRIAHQISEVTNVPPYGRQPYVGASAFAHKAGLHASAIKIDPDLYQHTDPLAVGNDMRMLVSGMAGRASIELKARELGFDLTGEKALQARIVKRVKDLEAAGWTFEAADASFELLLRDELGSRPSYFRVESWRVITDHTYAKGDPVSEATIKLWAAGQRVVVTAEGNGPVDSLDKAIRQALSAAYPELAKIELIDFKVRLFDAAHGTDATTRVLMEHSDGLTSWDTVGVAPNIVEASWVSLTDGITYGLMRRGVEVR
;
A
#
# COMPACT_ATOMS: atom_id res chain seq x y z
N MET A 1 -15.02 1.33 -30.26
CA MET A 1 -13.89 1.20 -31.21
C MET A 1 -12.96 0.19 -30.58
N GLU A 2 -12.83 -0.99 -31.17
CA GLU A 2 -11.83 -1.96 -30.76
C GLU A 2 -10.46 -1.34 -31.02
N THR A 3 -9.73 -1.02 -29.97
CA THR A 3 -8.31 -0.64 -30.09
C THR A 3 -7.59 -1.90 -30.51
N GLY A 4 -7.03 -1.91 -31.73
CA GLY A 4 -6.30 -3.07 -32.27
C GLY A 4 -4.94 -3.32 -31.59
N LEU A 5 -4.77 -2.91 -30.35
CA LEU A 5 -3.57 -3.13 -29.52
C LEU A 5 -3.52 -4.60 -29.08
N THR A 6 -2.43 -5.27 -29.43
CA THR A 6 -2.14 -6.63 -28.98
C THR A 6 -1.28 -6.64 -27.73
N MET A 7 -1.19 -7.77 -27.02
CA MET A 7 -0.39 -7.98 -25.81
C MET A 7 1.10 -7.57 -25.93
N SER A 8 1.66 -7.59 -27.15
CA SER A 8 3.07 -7.27 -27.43
C SER A 8 3.37 -5.78 -27.53
N ASP A 9 2.34 -4.92 -27.48
CA ASP A 9 2.48 -3.54 -27.91
C ASP A 9 2.49 -2.53 -26.76
N LEU A 10 1.98 -2.89 -25.55
CA LEU A 10 1.91 -1.99 -24.42
C LEU A 10 2.96 -2.34 -23.34
N HIS A 11 3.90 -1.45 -23.11
CA HIS A 11 4.95 -1.61 -22.12
C HIS A 11 4.49 -1.19 -20.73
N VAL A 12 4.60 -2.11 -19.76
CA VAL A 12 4.44 -1.84 -18.31
C VAL A 12 5.82 -1.52 -17.74
N TYR A 13 6.03 -0.27 -17.32
CA TYR A 13 7.32 0.22 -16.83
C TYR A 13 7.19 0.69 -15.39
N ASP A 14 7.89 0.00 -14.48
CA ASP A 14 7.92 0.34 -13.06
C ASP A 14 9.09 1.27 -12.73
N THR A 15 8.81 2.36 -12.03
CA THR A 15 9.83 3.30 -11.55
C THR A 15 9.86 3.42 -10.01
N THR A 16 9.38 2.40 -9.30
CA THR A 16 9.37 2.38 -7.82
C THR A 16 10.76 2.56 -7.22
N LEU A 17 11.80 1.94 -7.83
CA LEU A 17 13.16 1.98 -7.30
C LEU A 17 13.93 3.27 -7.59
N ARG A 18 13.43 4.11 -8.50
CA ARG A 18 14.05 5.41 -8.84
C ARG A 18 13.16 6.58 -8.42
N ASP A 19 12.05 6.82 -9.13
CA ASP A 19 11.13 7.93 -8.85
C ASP A 19 10.33 7.69 -7.58
N GLY A 20 9.83 6.48 -7.40
CA GLY A 20 9.17 6.06 -6.17
C GLY A 20 10.03 6.26 -4.93
N ALA A 21 11.34 5.99 -5.04
CA ALA A 21 12.30 6.15 -3.94
C ALA A 21 12.58 7.61 -3.56
N GLN A 22 12.06 8.59 -4.32
CA GLN A 22 12.14 10.02 -3.98
C GLN A 22 11.03 10.47 -3.01
N GLN A 23 10.15 9.56 -2.60
CA GLN A 23 9.13 9.84 -1.59
C GLN A 23 9.76 10.25 -0.26
N GLU A 24 9.18 11.28 0.38
CA GLU A 24 9.60 11.70 1.71
C GLU A 24 9.52 10.54 2.73
N GLY A 25 10.60 10.33 3.48
CA GLY A 25 10.70 9.25 4.47
C GLY A 25 11.07 7.88 3.91
N LEU A 26 11.16 7.71 2.58
CA LEU A 26 11.58 6.45 1.96
C LEU A 26 13.10 6.44 1.70
N ASN A 27 13.79 5.45 2.25
CA ASN A 27 15.23 5.27 2.04
C ASN A 27 15.57 3.79 1.86
N LEU A 28 15.64 3.37 0.60
CA LEU A 28 15.93 1.99 0.24
C LEU A 28 17.43 1.69 0.37
N SER A 29 17.76 0.58 1.02
CA SER A 29 19.07 -0.05 0.90
C SER A 29 19.19 -0.78 -0.44
N ILE A 30 20.40 -1.22 -0.79
CA ILE A 30 20.60 -2.02 -2.00
C ILE A 30 19.89 -3.38 -1.89
N ALA A 31 19.86 -3.97 -0.70
CA ALA A 31 19.13 -5.21 -0.46
C ALA A 31 17.61 -5.03 -0.66
N ASP A 32 17.06 -3.90 -0.21
CA ASP A 32 15.64 -3.57 -0.43
C ASP A 32 15.33 -3.41 -1.91
N LYS A 33 16.19 -2.71 -2.65
CA LYS A 33 16.03 -2.57 -4.11
C LYS A 33 16.07 -3.91 -4.83
N LEU A 34 16.97 -4.81 -4.45
CA LEU A 34 17.05 -6.16 -5.03
C LEU A 34 15.80 -6.97 -4.70
N ALA A 35 15.31 -6.91 -3.47
CA ALA A 35 14.09 -7.60 -3.06
C ALA A 35 12.86 -7.08 -3.82
N ILE A 36 12.69 -5.75 -3.91
CA ILE A 36 11.58 -5.13 -4.65
C ILE A 36 11.68 -5.48 -6.14
N ALA A 37 12.88 -5.45 -6.76
CA ALA A 37 13.04 -5.85 -8.15
C ALA A 37 12.59 -7.31 -8.41
N GLY A 38 12.88 -8.21 -7.47
CA GLY A 38 12.40 -9.59 -7.53
C GLY A 38 10.86 -9.69 -7.47
N LEU A 39 10.22 -8.91 -6.60
CA LEU A 39 8.76 -8.86 -6.48
C LEU A 39 8.08 -8.27 -7.73
N LEU A 40 8.69 -7.25 -8.34
CA LEU A 40 8.21 -6.64 -9.58
C LEU A 40 8.32 -7.61 -10.77
N ASP A 41 9.41 -8.37 -10.87
CA ASP A 41 9.55 -9.43 -11.87
C ASP A 41 8.55 -10.57 -11.65
N GLU A 42 8.29 -10.93 -10.39
CA GLU A 42 7.26 -11.91 -10.03
C GLU A 42 5.87 -11.44 -10.44
N LEU A 43 5.55 -10.15 -10.28
CA LEU A 43 4.31 -9.55 -10.78
C LEU A 43 4.23 -9.64 -12.31
N GLY A 44 5.37 -9.57 -12.98
CA GLY A 44 5.45 -9.69 -14.43
C GLY A 44 5.45 -8.35 -15.17
N VAL A 45 5.96 -7.27 -14.55
CA VAL A 45 6.19 -6.00 -15.26
C VAL A 45 7.23 -6.19 -16.36
N GLY A 46 7.13 -5.42 -17.43
CA GLY A 46 8.08 -5.51 -18.56
C GLY A 46 9.42 -4.86 -18.27
N PHE A 47 9.43 -3.76 -17.51
CA PHE A 47 10.64 -2.98 -17.22
C PHE A 47 10.68 -2.53 -15.77
N ILE A 48 11.89 -2.49 -15.20
CA ILE A 48 12.17 -1.99 -13.83
C ILE A 48 13.27 -0.94 -13.91
N GLU A 49 12.95 0.30 -13.57
CA GLU A 49 13.91 1.39 -13.50
C GLU A 49 14.71 1.35 -12.21
N GLY A 50 15.92 0.84 -12.26
CA GLY A 50 16.72 0.51 -11.09
C GLY A 50 17.34 1.70 -10.36
N GLY A 51 17.49 2.87 -11.02
CA GLY A 51 18.10 4.06 -10.44
C GLY A 51 19.00 4.80 -11.43
N TRP A 52 19.77 5.78 -10.91
CA TRP A 52 20.65 6.66 -11.69
C TRP A 52 22.13 6.34 -11.40
N PRO A 53 22.74 5.37 -12.12
CA PRO A 53 24.16 5.07 -11.96
C PRO A 53 25.02 6.29 -12.37
N GLY A 54 26.11 6.51 -11.63
CA GLY A 54 26.99 7.66 -11.81
C GLY A 54 26.56 8.93 -11.07
N ALA A 55 25.28 9.14 -10.82
CA ALA A 55 24.79 10.22 -9.97
C ALA A 55 24.67 9.80 -8.50
N ASN A 56 24.24 8.56 -8.25
CA ASN A 56 24.09 8.02 -6.91
C ASN A 56 24.97 6.74 -6.75
N PRO A 57 25.92 6.72 -5.79
CA PRO A 57 26.76 5.54 -5.53
C PRO A 57 25.98 4.27 -5.23
N LYS A 58 24.85 4.38 -4.48
CA LYS A 58 23.97 3.23 -4.20
C LYS A 58 23.41 2.62 -5.49
N ASP A 59 23.02 3.45 -6.44
CA ASP A 59 22.44 2.97 -7.69
C ASP A 59 23.52 2.33 -8.57
N THR A 60 24.73 2.86 -8.58
CA THR A 60 25.87 2.23 -9.25
C THR A 60 26.14 0.83 -8.68
N GLU A 61 26.13 0.71 -7.35
CA GLU A 61 26.33 -0.58 -6.68
C GLU A 61 25.11 -1.52 -6.90
N PHE A 62 23.89 -1.00 -6.91
CA PHE A 62 22.71 -1.79 -7.23
C PHE A 62 22.85 -2.50 -8.58
N PHE A 63 23.23 -1.79 -9.65
CA PHE A 63 23.41 -2.41 -10.96
C PHE A 63 24.57 -3.43 -10.98
N ALA A 64 25.64 -3.18 -10.24
CA ALA A 64 26.74 -4.12 -10.11
C ALA A 64 26.30 -5.43 -9.43
N ARG A 65 25.53 -5.34 -8.35
CA ARG A 65 24.99 -6.50 -7.62
C ARG A 65 23.86 -7.18 -8.38
N ALA A 66 22.97 -6.42 -9.01
CA ALA A 66 21.85 -6.96 -9.78
C ALA A 66 22.31 -7.94 -10.87
N ARG A 67 23.42 -7.66 -11.55
CA ARG A 67 24.02 -8.58 -12.54
C ARG A 67 24.43 -9.95 -11.98
N GLN A 68 24.69 -10.04 -10.68
CA GLN A 68 25.15 -11.25 -10.03
C GLN A 68 24.05 -11.95 -9.21
N GLU A 69 23.15 -11.18 -8.63
CA GLU A 69 22.17 -11.65 -7.65
C GLU A 69 20.73 -11.73 -8.19
N LEU A 70 20.36 -10.95 -9.23
CA LEU A 70 19.04 -11.01 -9.81
C LEU A 70 18.99 -11.97 -11.00
N SER A 71 17.92 -12.77 -11.03
CA SER A 71 17.57 -13.63 -12.15
C SER A 71 16.14 -13.29 -12.59
N LEU A 72 16.01 -12.19 -13.34
CA LEU A 72 14.73 -11.71 -13.84
C LEU A 72 14.26 -12.63 -14.99
N ARG A 73 12.96 -12.94 -14.99
CA ARG A 73 12.32 -13.84 -15.97
C ARG A 73 11.50 -13.07 -17.00
N THR A 74 10.94 -11.95 -16.59
CA THR A 74 10.00 -11.16 -17.39
C THR A 74 10.53 -9.74 -17.60
N ALA A 75 11.04 -9.12 -16.55
CA ALA A 75 11.43 -7.72 -16.56
C ALA A 75 12.84 -7.50 -17.14
N GLU A 76 13.02 -6.41 -17.87
CA GLU A 76 14.33 -5.86 -18.20
C GLU A 76 14.67 -4.71 -17.24
N LEU A 77 15.94 -4.68 -16.76
CA LEU A 77 16.42 -3.54 -15.97
C LEU A 77 16.71 -2.35 -16.88
N ALA A 78 16.20 -1.18 -16.50
CA ALA A 78 16.48 0.10 -17.11
C ALA A 78 17.34 0.97 -16.18
N ALA A 79 18.37 1.59 -16.74
CA ALA A 79 19.17 2.62 -16.07
C ALA A 79 18.67 4.00 -16.45
N PHE A 80 18.38 4.85 -15.47
CA PHE A 80 17.97 6.21 -15.68
C PHE A 80 19.18 7.17 -15.70
N GLY A 81 19.14 8.20 -16.54
CA GLY A 81 20.15 9.24 -16.58
C GLY A 81 19.75 10.45 -17.39
N ALA A 82 20.60 11.47 -17.41
CA ALA A 82 20.42 12.67 -18.23
C ALA A 82 21.20 12.57 -19.54
N THR A 83 20.84 13.44 -20.49
CA THR A 83 21.68 13.71 -21.67
C THR A 83 23.03 14.25 -21.25
N ARG A 84 24.03 14.22 -22.14
CA ARG A 84 25.34 14.83 -21.91
C ARG A 84 25.24 16.27 -21.45
N ARG A 85 26.23 16.79 -20.80
CA ARG A 85 26.33 18.22 -20.45
C ARG A 85 26.48 19.07 -21.68
N ALA A 86 26.01 20.32 -21.58
CA ALA A 86 26.20 21.31 -22.66
C ALA A 86 27.68 21.46 -23.01
N GLY A 87 28.00 21.42 -24.30
CA GLY A 87 29.36 21.52 -24.82
C GLY A 87 30.26 20.30 -24.61
N ALA A 88 29.79 19.24 -23.95
CA ALA A 88 30.57 18.00 -23.78
C ALA A 88 30.36 17.06 -24.98
N VAL A 89 31.20 16.03 -25.07
CA VAL A 89 31.06 14.91 -26.00
C VAL A 89 30.40 13.74 -25.25
N ALA A 90 29.36 13.14 -25.82
CA ALA A 90 28.60 12.07 -25.11
C ALA A 90 29.48 10.88 -24.70
N ALA A 91 30.41 10.47 -25.54
CA ALA A 91 31.35 9.38 -25.26
C ALA A 91 32.31 9.67 -24.10
N ASP A 92 32.57 10.93 -23.80
CA ASP A 92 33.50 11.37 -22.75
C ASP A 92 32.78 11.85 -21.48
N ASP A 93 31.45 11.98 -21.52
CA ASP A 93 30.67 12.43 -20.37
C ASP A 93 30.60 11.27 -19.32
N PRO A 94 31.09 11.49 -18.09
CA PRO A 94 31.15 10.44 -17.08
C PRO A 94 29.78 9.87 -16.70
N GLN A 95 28.71 10.68 -16.77
CA GLN A 95 27.36 10.22 -16.45
C GLN A 95 26.79 9.34 -17.56
N VAL A 96 27.01 9.70 -18.81
CA VAL A 96 26.62 8.89 -19.97
C VAL A 96 27.41 7.57 -19.99
N ARG A 97 28.70 7.60 -19.67
CA ARG A 97 29.50 6.39 -19.56
C ARG A 97 29.01 5.46 -18.44
N ALA A 98 28.63 6.00 -17.29
CA ALA A 98 28.08 5.22 -16.19
C ALA A 98 26.79 4.46 -16.58
N LEU A 99 25.99 5.01 -17.51
CA LEU A 99 24.84 4.31 -18.07
C LEU A 99 25.25 3.06 -18.87
N VAL A 100 26.28 3.18 -19.71
CA VAL A 100 26.83 2.02 -20.44
C VAL A 100 27.42 1.00 -19.47
N GLU A 101 28.19 1.44 -18.49
CA GLU A 101 28.88 0.60 -17.49
C GLU A 101 27.92 -0.09 -16.52
N SER A 102 26.70 0.43 -16.35
CA SER A 102 25.65 -0.22 -15.55
C SER A 102 25.32 -1.63 -16.06
N GLY A 103 25.50 -1.87 -17.35
CA GLY A 103 25.17 -3.14 -18.01
C GLY A 103 23.66 -3.35 -18.24
N ALA A 104 22.81 -2.36 -17.94
CA ALA A 104 21.39 -2.42 -18.24
C ALA A 104 21.16 -2.48 -19.77
N SER A 105 20.21 -3.31 -20.21
CA SER A 105 19.83 -3.43 -21.63
C SER A 105 19.08 -2.20 -22.13
N VAL A 106 18.37 -1.53 -21.23
CA VAL A 106 17.56 -0.35 -21.49
C VAL A 106 18.16 0.85 -20.75
N VAL A 107 18.18 1.99 -21.40
CA VAL A 107 18.53 3.28 -20.79
C VAL A 107 17.38 4.25 -21.01
N THR A 108 16.86 4.82 -19.93
CA THR A 108 15.88 5.90 -19.97
C THR A 108 16.58 7.23 -19.72
N LEU A 109 16.55 8.12 -20.69
CA LEU A 109 17.18 9.44 -20.61
C LEU A 109 16.14 10.51 -20.29
N VAL A 110 16.39 11.33 -19.27
CA VAL A 110 15.61 12.56 -19.07
C VAL A 110 16.17 13.69 -19.95
N ALA A 111 15.28 14.35 -20.70
CA ALA A 111 15.58 15.55 -21.45
C ALA A 111 14.52 16.64 -21.23
N LYS A 112 14.95 17.91 -21.16
CA LYS A 112 14.02 19.02 -20.97
C LYS A 112 13.26 19.32 -22.27
N ALA A 113 11.93 19.18 -22.20
CA ALA A 113 11.01 19.51 -23.30
C ALA A 113 10.36 20.91 -23.15
N HIS A 114 10.84 21.71 -22.21
CA HIS A 114 10.31 23.02 -21.86
C HIS A 114 11.40 24.10 -22.01
N VAL A 115 11.22 25.05 -22.92
CA VAL A 115 12.25 26.09 -23.29
C VAL A 115 12.79 26.79 -22.04
N ARG A 116 11.93 27.27 -21.14
CA ARG A 116 12.39 27.98 -19.93
C ARG A 116 13.23 27.10 -19.01
N HIS A 117 12.99 25.80 -18.96
CA HIS A 117 13.84 24.88 -18.18
C HIS A 117 15.21 24.71 -18.84
N VAL A 118 15.27 24.70 -20.17
CA VAL A 118 16.55 24.69 -20.89
C VAL A 118 17.36 25.93 -20.58
N GLU A 119 16.74 27.11 -20.66
CA GLU A 119 17.41 28.36 -20.43
C GLU A 119 17.78 28.62 -18.98
N LEU A 120 16.85 28.40 -18.04
CA LEU A 120 16.97 28.77 -16.62
C LEU A 120 17.58 27.69 -15.74
N ALA A 121 17.34 26.40 -16.02
CA ALA A 121 17.85 25.30 -15.22
C ALA A 121 19.10 24.64 -15.83
N LEU A 122 19.14 24.45 -17.16
CA LEU A 122 20.33 23.91 -17.83
C LEU A 122 21.33 24.98 -18.22
N HIS A 123 20.96 26.27 -18.15
CA HIS A 123 21.78 27.42 -18.54
C HIS A 123 22.35 27.27 -19.95
N THR A 124 21.54 26.79 -20.89
CA THR A 124 21.93 26.57 -22.29
C THR A 124 20.85 27.01 -23.26
N THR A 125 21.06 26.77 -24.55
CA THR A 125 20.12 27.16 -25.61
C THR A 125 19.23 25.96 -26.02
N PRO A 126 18.03 26.21 -26.57
CA PRO A 126 17.20 25.17 -27.16
C PRO A 126 17.94 24.33 -28.21
N GLN A 127 18.76 24.94 -29.05
CA GLN A 127 19.55 24.24 -30.07
C GLN A 127 20.59 23.29 -29.47
N GLU A 128 21.28 23.74 -28.41
CA GLU A 128 22.23 22.88 -27.71
C GLU A 128 21.52 21.72 -26.98
N ASN A 129 20.34 21.96 -26.39
CA ASN A 129 19.55 20.89 -25.79
C ASN A 129 19.16 19.82 -26.83
N LEU A 130 18.75 20.20 -28.02
CA LEU A 130 18.50 19.26 -29.12
C LEU A 130 19.78 18.51 -29.54
N ALA A 131 20.93 19.18 -29.56
CA ALA A 131 22.22 18.53 -29.82
C ALA A 131 22.58 17.53 -28.70
N MET A 132 22.34 17.88 -27.43
CA MET A 132 22.53 16.98 -26.28
C MET A 132 21.67 15.70 -26.40
N VAL A 133 20.40 15.84 -26.78
CA VAL A 133 19.52 14.72 -27.06
C VAL A 133 20.06 13.83 -28.17
N ARG A 134 20.34 14.45 -29.34
CA ARG A 134 20.84 13.74 -30.52
C ARG A 134 22.10 12.93 -30.22
N ASP A 135 23.08 13.62 -29.65
CA ASP A 135 24.41 13.00 -29.41
C ASP A 135 24.35 11.88 -28.38
N THR A 136 23.54 12.06 -27.33
CA THR A 136 23.45 11.06 -26.24
C THR A 136 22.65 9.82 -26.67
N VAL A 137 21.50 10.05 -27.33
CA VAL A 137 20.68 8.94 -27.85
C VAL A 137 21.48 8.17 -28.90
N GLY A 138 22.09 8.86 -29.88
CA GLY A 138 22.90 8.23 -30.92
C GLY A 138 24.10 7.44 -30.36
N PHE A 139 24.80 7.97 -29.36
CA PHE A 139 25.90 7.29 -28.69
C PHE A 139 25.43 6.01 -28.02
N LEU A 140 24.39 6.07 -27.16
CA LEU A 140 23.92 4.89 -26.40
C LEU A 140 23.33 3.82 -27.32
N THR A 141 22.63 4.22 -28.38
CA THR A 141 22.16 3.29 -29.43
C THR A 141 23.34 2.62 -30.14
N GLY A 142 24.40 3.37 -30.42
CA GLY A 142 25.66 2.86 -30.98
C GLY A 142 26.37 1.87 -30.07
N GLU A 143 26.24 2.04 -28.75
CA GLU A 143 26.71 1.08 -27.73
C GLU A 143 25.77 -0.12 -27.55
N GLY A 144 24.74 -0.28 -28.40
CA GLY A 144 23.80 -1.39 -28.40
C GLY A 144 22.74 -1.34 -27.30
N ARG A 145 22.46 -0.17 -26.73
CA ARG A 145 21.40 0.01 -25.74
C ARG A 145 20.07 0.35 -26.41
N ARG A 146 18.97 -0.20 -25.87
CA ARG A 146 17.63 0.30 -26.14
C ARG A 146 17.49 1.62 -25.39
N VAL A 147 17.10 2.69 -26.08
CA VAL A 147 17.00 4.01 -25.47
C VAL A 147 15.55 4.47 -25.46
N PHE A 148 15.06 4.78 -24.27
CA PHE A 148 13.81 5.50 -24.02
C PHE A 148 14.17 6.93 -23.65
N LEU A 149 13.26 7.87 -23.92
CA LEU A 149 13.46 9.26 -23.52
C LEU A 149 12.25 9.77 -22.76
N ASP A 150 12.46 10.25 -21.55
CA ASP A 150 11.47 10.98 -20.76
C ASP A 150 11.55 12.47 -21.10
N ALA A 151 10.54 12.97 -21.82
CA ALA A 151 10.40 14.39 -22.16
C ALA A 151 9.86 15.14 -20.93
N GLU A 152 10.77 15.58 -20.07
CA GLU A 152 10.45 16.17 -18.78
C GLU A 152 9.79 17.55 -18.93
N HIS A 153 8.75 17.80 -18.10
CA HIS A 153 7.88 18.99 -18.20
C HIS A 153 7.21 19.15 -19.56
N PHE A 154 6.91 18.04 -20.24
CA PHE A 154 6.42 18.06 -21.60
C PHE A 154 5.13 18.88 -21.75
N PHE A 155 4.12 18.60 -20.93
CA PHE A 155 2.81 19.24 -21.08
C PHE A 155 2.85 20.74 -20.80
N ASP A 156 3.64 21.20 -19.86
CA ASP A 156 3.85 22.63 -19.61
C ASP A 156 4.66 23.28 -20.74
N GLY A 157 5.68 22.57 -21.23
CA GLY A 157 6.47 22.99 -22.37
C GLY A 157 5.63 23.11 -23.64
N TYR A 158 4.82 22.12 -23.94
CA TYR A 158 3.90 22.10 -25.08
C TYR A 158 2.91 23.29 -25.07
N ARG A 159 2.38 23.64 -23.90
CA ARG A 159 1.53 24.83 -23.78
C ARG A 159 2.26 26.13 -24.01
N LEU A 160 3.54 26.19 -23.66
CA LEU A 160 4.36 27.37 -23.84
C LEU A 160 4.90 27.50 -25.27
N ASP A 161 5.46 26.45 -25.82
CA ASP A 161 6.06 26.33 -27.13
C ASP A 161 5.89 24.90 -27.67
N ARG A 162 4.78 24.72 -28.40
CA ARG A 162 4.42 23.43 -28.99
C ARG A 162 5.49 22.90 -29.94
N ASP A 163 6.00 23.78 -30.80
CA ASP A 163 6.91 23.40 -31.88
C ASP A 163 8.24 22.90 -31.32
N TYR A 164 8.77 23.60 -30.32
CA TYR A 164 9.99 23.16 -29.64
C TYR A 164 9.79 21.80 -28.91
N SER A 165 8.68 21.61 -28.21
CA SER A 165 8.40 20.36 -27.51
C SER A 165 8.31 19.20 -28.50
N ILE A 166 7.69 19.38 -29.65
CA ILE A 166 7.66 18.41 -30.75
C ILE A 166 9.06 18.13 -31.31
N GLU A 167 9.88 19.16 -31.46
CA GLU A 167 11.23 19.02 -32.00
C GLU A 167 12.13 18.16 -31.08
N VAL A 168 11.96 18.27 -29.77
CA VAL A 168 12.65 17.36 -28.80
C VAL A 168 12.30 15.90 -29.07
N ILE A 169 10.99 15.59 -29.27
CA ILE A 169 10.54 14.24 -29.58
C ILE A 169 11.11 13.73 -30.89
N ARG A 170 11.00 14.53 -31.97
CA ARG A 170 11.53 14.17 -33.28
C ARG A 170 13.03 13.91 -33.22
N THR A 171 13.77 14.81 -32.58
CA THR A 171 15.22 14.67 -32.41
C THR A 171 15.58 13.35 -31.71
N ALA A 172 14.87 12.98 -30.68
CA ALA A 172 15.10 11.72 -29.96
C ALA A 172 14.83 10.50 -30.87
N MET A 173 13.68 10.47 -31.55
CA MET A 173 13.28 9.36 -32.43
C MET A 173 14.22 9.22 -33.62
N GLU A 174 14.58 10.32 -34.29
CA GLU A 174 15.53 10.36 -35.43
C GLU A 174 16.94 9.90 -35.02
N SER A 175 17.29 10.08 -33.77
CA SER A 175 18.57 9.63 -33.19
C SER A 175 18.59 8.19 -32.72
N GLY A 176 17.44 7.48 -32.78
CA GLY A 176 17.32 6.06 -32.47
C GLY A 176 16.65 5.73 -31.14
N ALA A 177 16.00 6.70 -30.48
CA ALA A 177 15.15 6.38 -29.34
C ALA A 177 13.97 5.48 -29.77
N GLU A 178 13.74 4.38 -29.03
CA GLU A 178 12.67 3.43 -29.32
C GLU A 178 11.29 4.04 -29.04
N LEU A 179 11.21 4.89 -28.02
CA LEU A 179 10.00 5.61 -27.64
C LEU A 179 10.35 6.90 -26.86
N VAL A 180 9.37 7.80 -26.79
CA VAL A 180 9.44 9.00 -25.94
C VAL A 180 8.25 9.03 -25.00
N ALA A 181 8.50 9.06 -23.70
CA ALA A 181 7.47 9.22 -22.68
C ALA A 181 7.21 10.73 -22.43
N LEU A 182 5.96 11.12 -22.51
CA LEU A 182 5.51 12.48 -22.23
C LEU A 182 5.29 12.61 -20.72
N CYS A 183 6.02 13.52 -20.05
CA CYS A 183 5.97 13.62 -18.60
C CYS A 183 5.06 14.79 -18.14
N ASP A 184 4.01 14.48 -17.41
CA ASP A 184 3.28 15.43 -16.57
C ASP A 184 4.01 15.57 -15.22
N THR A 185 5.19 16.19 -15.27
CA THR A 185 6.13 16.30 -14.15
C THR A 185 5.55 17.07 -12.98
N ASN A 186 4.72 18.08 -13.24
CA ASN A 186 4.04 18.87 -12.21
C ASN A 186 2.71 18.25 -11.76
N GLY A 187 2.24 17.16 -12.40
CA GLY A 187 0.97 16.50 -12.08
C GLY A 187 -0.25 17.39 -12.27
N GLY A 188 -0.14 18.41 -13.14
CA GLY A 188 -1.13 19.47 -13.30
C GLY A 188 -2.17 19.24 -14.39
N MET A 189 -2.06 18.16 -15.15
CA MET A 189 -2.95 17.87 -16.27
C MET A 189 -4.25 17.19 -15.85
N LEU A 190 -5.27 17.35 -16.71
CA LEU A 190 -6.54 16.63 -16.59
C LEU A 190 -6.71 15.66 -17.78
N PRO A 191 -7.51 14.58 -17.64
CA PRO A 191 -7.55 13.48 -18.61
C PRO A 191 -7.86 13.89 -20.06
N ASN A 192 -8.79 14.82 -20.27
CA ASN A 192 -9.11 15.32 -21.60
C ASN A 192 -7.93 16.07 -22.24
N GLN A 193 -7.21 16.85 -21.45
CA GLN A 193 -6.03 17.59 -21.94
C GLN A 193 -4.89 16.65 -22.32
N ILE A 194 -4.68 15.60 -21.53
CA ILE A 194 -3.71 14.52 -21.86
C ILE A 194 -4.09 13.86 -23.18
N SER A 195 -5.34 13.46 -23.35
CA SER A 195 -5.83 12.79 -24.56
C SER A 195 -5.61 13.65 -25.80
N ASP A 196 -5.98 14.94 -25.72
CA ASP A 196 -5.87 15.87 -26.85
C ASP A 196 -4.40 16.08 -27.25
N VAL A 197 -3.50 16.27 -26.27
CA VAL A 197 -2.08 16.49 -26.54
C VAL A 197 -1.42 15.22 -27.09
N VAL A 198 -1.69 14.04 -26.50
CA VAL A 198 -1.11 12.78 -26.98
C VAL A 198 -1.53 12.50 -28.42
N ALA A 199 -2.81 12.71 -28.76
CA ALA A 199 -3.29 12.54 -30.14
C ALA A 199 -2.58 13.49 -31.11
N ASP A 200 -2.44 14.79 -30.76
CA ASP A 200 -1.72 15.76 -31.57
C ASP A 200 -0.26 15.38 -31.80
N ILE A 201 0.41 14.86 -30.78
CA ILE A 201 1.82 14.45 -30.91
C ILE A 201 1.98 13.20 -31.77
N ILE A 202 1.07 12.22 -31.66
CA ILE A 202 1.07 11.05 -32.57
C ILE A 202 0.88 11.50 -33.99
N ASP A 203 -0.08 12.37 -34.26
CA ASP A 203 -0.30 12.92 -35.61
C ASP A 203 0.90 13.69 -36.13
N ALA A 204 1.58 14.47 -35.27
CA ALA A 204 2.73 15.29 -35.67
C ALA A 204 4.01 14.49 -35.89
N THR A 205 4.20 13.35 -35.18
CA THR A 205 5.49 12.63 -35.16
C THR A 205 5.42 11.24 -35.76
N GLY A 206 4.26 10.59 -35.72
CA GLY A 206 4.07 9.18 -36.10
C GLY A 206 4.85 8.21 -35.22
N GLY A 207 5.41 8.68 -34.11
CA GLY A 207 6.32 7.93 -33.27
C GLY A 207 5.62 7.16 -32.14
N ARG A 208 6.35 6.25 -31.51
CA ARG A 208 5.90 5.48 -30.37
C ARG A 208 5.99 6.35 -29.10
N LEU A 209 4.86 6.57 -28.43
CA LEU A 209 4.78 7.39 -27.23
C LEU A 209 4.54 6.59 -25.97
N GLY A 210 5.12 7.09 -24.87
CA GLY A 210 4.81 6.72 -23.50
C GLY A 210 4.17 7.85 -22.72
N ILE A 211 3.78 7.55 -21.50
CA ILE A 211 3.21 8.52 -20.54
C ILE A 211 3.77 8.29 -19.15
N HIS A 212 4.14 9.39 -18.48
CA HIS A 212 4.54 9.42 -17.07
C HIS A 212 3.79 10.55 -16.37
N CYS A 213 3.02 10.24 -15.32
CA CYS A 213 2.18 11.20 -14.62
C CYS A 213 2.44 11.23 -13.12
N HIS A 214 2.68 12.43 -12.57
CA HIS A 214 2.57 12.69 -11.14
C HIS A 214 1.11 12.94 -10.73
N ASN A 215 0.82 12.79 -9.43
CA ASN A 215 -0.56 12.69 -8.91
C ASN A 215 -1.05 13.96 -8.19
N ASP A 216 -0.48 15.13 -8.49
CA ASP A 216 -0.76 16.38 -7.75
C ASP A 216 -2.23 16.85 -7.88
N THR A 217 -2.87 16.56 -9.00
CA THR A 217 -4.32 16.79 -9.20
C THR A 217 -5.20 15.61 -8.75
N GLY A 218 -4.60 14.49 -8.29
CA GLY A 218 -5.34 13.25 -8.02
C GLY A 218 -5.78 12.50 -9.28
N CYS A 219 -5.25 12.86 -10.45
CA CYS A 219 -5.68 12.34 -11.76
C CYS A 219 -4.66 11.43 -12.45
N ALA A 220 -3.51 11.11 -11.83
CA ALA A 220 -2.43 10.42 -12.51
C ALA A 220 -2.85 9.09 -13.17
N VAL A 221 -3.62 8.25 -12.49
CA VAL A 221 -4.17 7.01 -13.07
C VAL A 221 -5.10 7.32 -14.25
N ALA A 222 -6.02 8.28 -14.09
CA ALA A 222 -6.97 8.66 -15.14
C ALA A 222 -6.25 9.29 -16.35
N ASN A 223 -5.21 10.10 -16.11
CA ASN A 223 -4.35 10.70 -17.13
C ASN A 223 -3.61 9.62 -17.93
N THR A 224 -3.04 8.62 -17.24
CA THR A 224 -2.38 7.48 -17.88
C THR A 224 -3.35 6.70 -18.75
N MET A 225 -4.55 6.40 -18.24
CA MET A 225 -5.59 5.72 -19.03
C MET A 225 -6.02 6.53 -20.26
N ALA A 226 -6.12 7.86 -20.11
CA ALA A 226 -6.46 8.75 -21.23
C ALA A 226 -5.36 8.75 -22.33
N ALA A 227 -4.09 8.77 -21.94
CA ALA A 227 -2.96 8.68 -22.85
C ALA A 227 -2.93 7.35 -23.64
N ILE A 228 -3.16 6.23 -22.94
CA ILE A 228 -3.22 4.89 -23.59
C ILE A 228 -4.36 4.83 -24.59
N ARG A 229 -5.54 5.32 -24.25
CA ARG A 229 -6.68 5.39 -25.17
C ARG A 229 -6.43 6.32 -26.37
N ALA A 230 -5.60 7.35 -26.19
CA ALA A 230 -5.17 8.23 -27.29
C ALA A 230 -4.06 7.63 -28.15
N GLY A 231 -3.50 6.46 -27.80
CA GLY A 231 -2.52 5.74 -28.59
C GLY A 231 -1.12 5.60 -27.98
N ALA A 232 -0.90 6.02 -26.73
CA ALA A 232 0.35 5.72 -26.03
C ALA A 232 0.49 4.19 -25.80
N THR A 233 1.69 3.66 -26.05
CA THR A 233 2.00 2.22 -25.95
C THR A 233 3.01 1.89 -24.87
N HIS A 234 3.31 2.84 -24.00
CA HIS A 234 4.16 2.66 -22.84
C HIS A 234 3.61 3.52 -21.71
N PHE A 235 3.57 2.99 -20.50
CA PHE A 235 3.21 3.78 -19.33
C PHE A 235 4.13 3.49 -18.17
N GLN A 236 4.45 4.55 -17.44
CA GLN A 236 5.27 4.51 -16.25
C GLN A 236 4.41 4.74 -15.01
N GLY A 237 4.78 4.09 -13.92
CA GLY A 237 4.14 4.26 -12.63
C GLY A 237 4.93 3.59 -11.52
N THR A 238 4.47 3.72 -10.30
CA THR A 238 5.08 3.08 -9.14
C THR A 238 4.08 2.19 -8.43
N VAL A 239 4.53 1.08 -7.89
CA VAL A 239 3.69 0.30 -6.99
C VAL A 239 3.33 1.16 -5.79
N ASN A 240 2.07 1.09 -5.35
CA ASN A 240 1.50 1.89 -4.27
C ASN A 240 1.50 3.41 -4.50
N GLY A 241 1.77 3.88 -5.73
CA GLY A 241 1.78 5.29 -6.06
C GLY A 241 2.91 6.09 -5.40
N TYR A 242 4.01 5.43 -5.00
CA TYR A 242 5.15 6.10 -4.36
C TYR A 242 5.74 7.20 -5.23
N GLY A 243 6.36 8.22 -4.61
CA GLY A 243 7.04 9.32 -5.29
C GLY A 243 6.99 10.64 -4.54
N GLU A 244 7.63 11.64 -5.12
CA GLU A 244 7.65 12.99 -4.56
C GLU A 244 6.25 13.62 -4.45
N ARG A 245 6.07 14.53 -3.53
CA ARG A 245 4.82 15.30 -3.28
C ARG A 245 3.63 14.36 -3.02
N THR A 246 2.75 14.20 -4.01
CA THR A 246 1.55 13.33 -3.93
C THR A 246 1.73 11.97 -4.59
N GLY A 247 2.95 11.69 -5.06
CA GLY A 247 3.33 10.43 -5.69
C GLY A 247 3.13 10.39 -7.19
N ASN A 248 3.36 9.22 -7.74
CA ASN A 248 3.20 8.86 -9.14
C ASN A 248 1.85 8.20 -9.41
N ALA A 249 1.56 7.93 -10.67
CA ALA A 249 0.46 7.06 -11.06
C ALA A 249 0.62 5.67 -10.41
N ASP A 250 -0.40 5.21 -9.67
CA ASP A 250 -0.40 3.88 -9.06
C ASP A 250 -0.46 2.79 -10.12
N LEU A 251 0.64 2.08 -10.27
CA LEU A 251 0.84 1.06 -11.31
C LEU A 251 -0.20 -0.07 -11.20
N LEU A 252 -0.53 -0.51 -9.98
CA LEU A 252 -1.47 -1.60 -9.78
C LEU A 252 -2.90 -1.22 -10.16
N SER A 253 -3.29 0.03 -9.89
CA SER A 253 -4.59 0.57 -10.33
C SER A 253 -4.67 0.66 -11.85
N ILE A 254 -3.60 1.06 -12.53
CA ILE A 254 -3.55 1.11 -14.00
C ILE A 254 -3.68 -0.29 -14.58
N ILE A 255 -2.87 -1.25 -14.12
CA ILE A 255 -2.89 -2.64 -14.58
C ILE A 255 -4.26 -3.26 -14.34
N GLY A 256 -4.83 -3.09 -13.14
CA GLY A 256 -6.18 -3.56 -12.81
C GLY A 256 -7.25 -3.01 -13.76
N ASN A 257 -7.20 -1.71 -14.04
CA ASN A 257 -8.13 -1.08 -14.99
C ASN A 257 -7.98 -1.65 -16.42
N LEU A 258 -6.75 -1.76 -16.91
CA LEU A 258 -6.49 -2.24 -18.27
C LEU A 258 -6.84 -3.71 -18.43
N GLN A 259 -6.51 -4.58 -17.46
CA GLN A 259 -6.82 -6.01 -17.57
C GLN A 259 -8.27 -6.34 -17.27
N LEU A 260 -8.86 -5.78 -16.20
CA LEU A 260 -10.19 -6.18 -15.73
C LEU A 260 -11.32 -5.36 -16.35
N LYS A 261 -11.06 -4.15 -16.88
CA LYS A 261 -12.09 -3.28 -17.48
C LYS A 261 -11.97 -3.13 -18.99
N GLU A 262 -10.73 -3.08 -19.51
CA GLU A 262 -10.47 -2.95 -20.94
C GLU A 262 -10.17 -4.31 -21.60
N GLY A 263 -9.96 -5.38 -20.82
CA GLY A 263 -9.71 -6.74 -21.32
C GLY A 263 -8.31 -6.94 -21.92
N LEU A 264 -7.38 -6.02 -21.70
CA LEU A 264 -6.01 -6.15 -22.18
C LEU A 264 -5.25 -7.19 -21.35
N LYS A 265 -4.34 -7.92 -21.98
CA LYS A 265 -3.48 -8.89 -21.29
C LYS A 265 -2.09 -8.28 -21.14
N LEU A 266 -1.77 -7.70 -19.98
CA LEU A 266 -0.52 -7.01 -19.72
C LEU A 266 0.50 -7.88 -18.99
N LEU A 267 0.03 -8.57 -17.96
CA LEU A 267 0.86 -9.44 -17.15
C LEU A 267 0.73 -10.90 -17.65
N PRO A 268 1.73 -11.77 -17.38
CA PRO A 268 1.58 -13.20 -17.57
C PRO A 268 0.32 -13.74 -16.86
N ALA A 269 -0.18 -14.89 -17.31
CA ALA A 269 -1.36 -15.51 -16.72
C ALA A 269 -1.22 -15.67 -15.20
N ASP A 270 -2.31 -15.44 -14.48
CA ASP A 270 -2.45 -15.57 -13.01
C ASP A 270 -1.59 -14.62 -12.15
N ARG A 271 -0.79 -13.72 -12.78
CA ARG A 271 0.07 -12.80 -12.02
C ARG A 271 -0.68 -11.64 -11.38
N LEU A 272 -1.80 -11.23 -11.94
CA LEU A 272 -2.63 -10.18 -11.34
C LEU A 272 -3.18 -10.60 -9.97
N ALA A 273 -3.43 -11.89 -9.74
CA ALA A 273 -3.86 -12.42 -8.44
C ALA A 273 -2.79 -12.30 -7.33
N GLU A 274 -1.54 -11.99 -7.67
CA GLU A 274 -0.47 -11.72 -6.71
C GLU A 274 -0.37 -10.22 -6.34
N ALA A 275 -1.14 -9.35 -6.97
CA ALA A 275 -1.00 -7.89 -6.84
C ALA A 275 -1.14 -7.41 -5.39
N THR A 276 -2.13 -7.90 -4.64
CA THR A 276 -2.33 -7.53 -3.23
C THR A 276 -1.14 -7.95 -2.36
N ARG A 277 -0.68 -9.19 -2.49
CA ARG A 277 0.47 -9.70 -1.74
C ARG A 277 1.74 -8.89 -2.04
N ILE A 278 2.01 -8.64 -3.32
CA ILE A 278 3.20 -7.89 -3.76
C ILE A 278 3.14 -6.44 -3.27
N ALA A 279 1.99 -5.77 -3.38
CA ALA A 279 1.78 -4.41 -2.85
C ALA A 279 2.13 -4.32 -1.35
N HIS A 280 1.64 -5.28 -0.56
CA HIS A 280 1.88 -5.32 0.87
C HIS A 280 3.33 -5.69 1.21
N GLN A 281 3.95 -6.64 0.52
CA GLN A 281 5.37 -6.96 0.73
C GLN A 281 6.29 -5.78 0.39
N ILE A 282 6.00 -5.02 -0.67
CA ILE A 282 6.74 -3.80 -0.97
C ILE A 282 6.53 -2.75 0.14
N SER A 283 5.31 -2.63 0.69
CA SER A 283 5.05 -1.76 1.85
C SER A 283 5.88 -2.16 3.07
N GLU A 284 6.02 -3.45 3.35
CA GLU A 284 6.88 -3.95 4.43
C GLU A 284 8.37 -3.65 4.20
N VAL A 285 8.88 -3.93 2.99
CA VAL A 285 10.28 -3.64 2.63
C VAL A 285 10.59 -2.15 2.72
N THR A 286 9.67 -1.30 2.27
CA THR A 286 9.82 0.16 2.29
C THR A 286 9.57 0.77 3.67
N ASN A 287 8.98 0.03 4.61
CA ASN A 287 8.49 0.52 5.89
C ASN A 287 7.49 1.69 5.75
N VAL A 288 6.75 1.73 4.66
CA VAL A 288 5.67 2.67 4.41
C VAL A 288 4.34 1.94 4.63
N PRO A 289 3.53 2.33 5.62
CA PRO A 289 2.26 1.65 5.89
C PRO A 289 1.38 1.58 4.65
N PRO A 290 0.76 0.42 4.34
CA PRO A 290 -0.11 0.29 3.18
C PRO A 290 -1.35 1.18 3.34
N TYR A 291 -1.76 1.84 2.25
CA TYR A 291 -3.00 2.62 2.24
C TYR A 291 -4.21 1.69 2.17
N GLY A 292 -4.92 1.53 3.30
CA GLY A 292 -6.02 0.56 3.41
C GLY A 292 -7.18 0.76 2.41
N ARG A 293 -7.31 1.95 1.78
CA ARG A 293 -8.33 2.25 0.76
C ARG A 293 -7.75 2.34 -0.65
N GLN A 294 -6.53 1.84 -0.86
CA GLN A 294 -5.95 1.80 -2.21
C GLN A 294 -6.85 0.96 -3.13
N PRO A 295 -7.17 1.43 -4.33
CA PRO A 295 -7.94 0.64 -5.28
C PRO A 295 -7.34 -0.74 -5.50
N TYR A 296 -8.17 -1.76 -5.63
CA TYR A 296 -7.83 -3.17 -5.83
C TYR A 296 -7.11 -3.86 -4.68
N VAL A 297 -6.02 -3.31 -4.16
CA VAL A 297 -5.10 -4.03 -3.24
C VAL A 297 -5.21 -3.62 -1.77
N GLY A 298 -5.87 -2.51 -1.47
CA GLY A 298 -6.04 -2.05 -0.09
C GLY A 298 -6.95 -2.99 0.72
N ALA A 299 -6.68 -3.12 2.01
CA ALA A 299 -7.46 -3.98 2.92
C ALA A 299 -8.95 -3.63 3.00
N SER A 300 -9.34 -2.41 2.59
CA SER A 300 -10.73 -1.95 2.56
C SER A 300 -11.30 -1.82 1.14
N ALA A 301 -10.55 -2.21 0.10
CA ALA A 301 -10.97 -2.04 -1.29
C ALA A 301 -12.29 -2.78 -1.61
N PHE A 302 -12.52 -3.91 -0.94
CA PHE A 302 -13.72 -4.74 -1.09
C PHE A 302 -14.46 -4.91 0.25
N ALA A 303 -14.37 -3.91 1.13
CA ALA A 303 -15.05 -3.93 2.42
C ALA A 303 -16.44 -3.29 2.34
N HIS A 304 -17.45 -3.97 2.85
CA HIS A 304 -18.84 -3.51 2.86
C HIS A 304 -19.36 -3.35 4.29
N LYS A 305 -20.03 -2.22 4.55
CA LYS A 305 -20.52 -1.86 5.89
C LYS A 305 -22.06 -1.77 5.96
N ALA A 306 -22.70 -1.28 4.89
CA ALA A 306 -24.14 -1.00 4.91
C ALA A 306 -24.98 -2.27 4.80
N GLY A 307 -26.04 -2.38 5.63
CA GLY A 307 -26.93 -3.54 5.62
C GLY A 307 -27.67 -3.76 4.31
N LEU A 308 -27.93 -2.70 3.52
CA LEU A 308 -28.51 -2.82 2.17
C LEU A 308 -27.53 -3.50 1.21
N HIS A 309 -26.24 -3.12 1.24
CA HIS A 309 -25.18 -3.77 0.46
C HIS A 309 -25.08 -5.26 0.82
N ALA A 310 -25.01 -5.58 2.11
CA ALA A 310 -24.94 -6.96 2.59
C ALA A 310 -26.12 -7.82 2.10
N SER A 311 -27.32 -7.23 2.07
CA SER A 311 -28.53 -7.94 1.61
C SER A 311 -28.46 -8.28 0.12
N ALA A 312 -27.90 -7.39 -0.69
CA ALA A 312 -27.74 -7.60 -2.13
C ALA A 312 -26.58 -8.57 -2.42
N ILE A 313 -25.42 -8.37 -1.79
CA ILE A 313 -24.22 -9.23 -1.92
C ILE A 313 -24.56 -10.69 -1.55
N LYS A 314 -25.44 -10.91 -0.57
CA LYS A 314 -25.88 -12.25 -0.21
C LYS A 314 -26.63 -12.95 -1.36
N ILE A 315 -27.29 -12.19 -2.24
CA ILE A 315 -27.99 -12.72 -3.42
C ILE A 315 -26.99 -12.92 -4.56
N ASP A 316 -26.23 -11.87 -4.87
CA ASP A 316 -25.24 -11.86 -5.92
C ASP A 316 -24.17 -10.80 -5.57
N PRO A 317 -22.89 -11.20 -5.34
CA PRO A 317 -21.79 -10.28 -5.05
C PRO A 317 -21.62 -9.18 -6.10
N ASP A 318 -21.84 -9.46 -7.37
CA ASP A 318 -21.64 -8.53 -8.50
C ASP A 318 -22.59 -7.31 -8.45
N LEU A 319 -23.64 -7.36 -7.61
CA LEU A 319 -24.52 -6.20 -7.42
C LEU A 319 -23.83 -5.03 -6.72
N TYR A 320 -22.73 -5.26 -5.99
CA TYR A 320 -22.00 -4.22 -5.24
C TYR A 320 -20.48 -4.33 -5.35
N GLN A 321 -19.98 -5.23 -6.17
CA GLN A 321 -18.56 -5.37 -6.48
C GLN A 321 -18.32 -5.07 -7.95
N HIS A 322 -17.30 -4.28 -8.25
CA HIS A 322 -16.95 -3.93 -9.62
C HIS A 322 -16.12 -5.01 -10.31
N THR A 323 -15.58 -5.96 -9.55
CA THR A 323 -14.81 -7.13 -10.00
C THR A 323 -14.73 -8.16 -8.87
N ASP A 324 -14.38 -9.40 -9.20
CA ASP A 324 -14.04 -10.42 -8.21
C ASP A 324 -12.74 -10.01 -7.46
N PRO A 325 -12.75 -9.88 -6.13
CA PRO A 325 -11.56 -9.56 -5.34
C PRO A 325 -10.40 -10.54 -5.56
N LEU A 326 -10.70 -11.83 -5.77
CA LEU A 326 -9.71 -12.86 -6.00
C LEU A 326 -8.89 -12.62 -7.28
N ALA A 327 -9.44 -11.89 -8.25
CA ALA A 327 -8.70 -11.54 -9.47
C ALA A 327 -7.44 -10.70 -9.20
N VAL A 328 -7.38 -10.01 -8.06
CA VAL A 328 -6.25 -9.20 -7.61
C VAL A 328 -5.61 -9.73 -6.32
N GLY A 329 -5.99 -10.94 -5.89
CA GLY A 329 -5.51 -11.57 -4.66
C GLY A 329 -6.00 -10.89 -3.37
N ASN A 330 -7.10 -10.17 -3.46
CA ASN A 330 -7.78 -9.57 -2.29
C ASN A 330 -8.99 -10.42 -1.91
N ASP A 331 -9.69 -10.02 -0.85
CA ASP A 331 -10.88 -10.71 -0.36
C ASP A 331 -11.99 -9.72 -0.02
N MET A 332 -13.23 -10.19 -0.08
CA MET A 332 -14.38 -9.42 0.38
C MET A 332 -14.45 -9.47 1.90
N ARG A 333 -14.63 -8.31 2.53
CA ARG A 333 -14.81 -8.20 3.98
C ARG A 333 -16.16 -7.59 4.33
N MET A 334 -16.87 -8.23 5.26
CA MET A 334 -18.10 -7.66 5.83
C MET A 334 -17.77 -6.98 7.16
N LEU A 335 -17.97 -5.67 7.22
CA LEU A 335 -17.77 -4.88 8.44
C LEU A 335 -19.03 -4.89 9.29
N VAL A 336 -18.87 -5.12 10.59
CA VAL A 336 -19.97 -5.07 11.56
C VAL A 336 -20.02 -3.69 12.19
N SER A 337 -21.19 -3.05 12.16
CA SER A 337 -21.43 -1.73 12.75
C SER A 337 -22.91 -1.54 13.09
N GLY A 338 -23.25 -0.41 13.72
CA GLY A 338 -24.63 0.00 13.97
C GLY A 338 -25.50 0.13 12.71
N MET A 339 -24.87 0.19 11.53
CA MET A 339 -25.57 0.14 10.23
C MET A 339 -25.85 -1.30 9.77
N ALA A 340 -25.36 -2.31 10.50
CA ALA A 340 -25.54 -3.71 10.15
C ALA A 340 -27.01 -4.12 10.24
N GLY A 341 -27.43 -4.93 9.27
CA GLY A 341 -28.69 -5.66 9.26
C GLY A 341 -28.46 -7.15 9.54
N ARG A 342 -29.54 -7.95 9.50
CA ARG A 342 -29.43 -9.42 9.68
C ARG A 342 -28.52 -10.07 8.64
N ALA A 343 -28.57 -9.61 7.39
CA ALA A 343 -27.70 -10.10 6.33
C ALA A 343 -26.22 -9.86 6.61
N SER A 344 -25.86 -8.66 7.13
CA SER A 344 -24.47 -8.35 7.52
C SER A 344 -23.97 -9.29 8.61
N ILE A 345 -24.80 -9.55 9.63
CA ILE A 345 -24.47 -10.47 10.74
C ILE A 345 -24.31 -11.89 10.23
N GLU A 346 -25.19 -12.36 9.33
CA GLU A 346 -25.09 -13.71 8.76
C GLU A 346 -23.85 -13.88 7.90
N LEU A 347 -23.52 -12.91 7.05
CA LEU A 347 -22.31 -12.94 6.21
C LEU A 347 -21.05 -12.93 7.08
N LYS A 348 -20.98 -12.03 8.08
CA LYS A 348 -19.82 -11.96 8.99
C LYS A 348 -19.69 -13.22 9.85
N ALA A 349 -20.79 -13.77 10.33
CA ALA A 349 -20.79 -15.03 11.07
C ALA A 349 -20.23 -16.17 10.20
N ARG A 350 -20.63 -16.25 8.92
CA ARG A 350 -20.12 -17.24 7.98
C ARG A 350 -18.62 -17.07 7.72
N GLU A 351 -18.14 -15.83 7.56
CA GLU A 351 -16.70 -15.51 7.45
C GLU A 351 -15.92 -16.05 8.67
N LEU A 352 -16.52 -15.96 9.86
CA LEU A 352 -15.95 -16.48 11.12
C LEU A 352 -16.21 -17.98 11.35
N GLY A 353 -16.82 -18.69 10.41
CA GLY A 353 -17.09 -20.12 10.48
C GLY A 353 -18.38 -20.53 11.20
N PHE A 354 -19.31 -19.59 11.43
CA PHE A 354 -20.60 -19.87 12.07
C PHE A 354 -21.74 -19.84 11.04
N ASP A 355 -22.60 -20.85 11.06
CA ASP A 355 -23.82 -20.87 10.26
C ASP A 355 -25.02 -20.36 11.07
N LEU A 356 -25.51 -19.19 10.71
CA LEU A 356 -26.72 -18.59 11.29
C LEU A 356 -27.90 -18.64 10.29
N THR A 357 -27.83 -19.44 9.25
CA THR A 357 -28.86 -19.53 8.21
C THR A 357 -30.19 -19.99 8.84
N GLY A 358 -31.24 -19.21 8.65
CA GLY A 358 -32.57 -19.51 9.22
C GLY A 358 -32.81 -19.03 10.64
N GLU A 359 -31.77 -18.70 11.41
CA GLU A 359 -31.83 -18.29 12.83
C GLU A 359 -32.26 -16.81 13.00
N LYS A 360 -33.42 -16.42 12.42
CA LYS A 360 -33.87 -15.03 12.35
C LYS A 360 -33.96 -14.33 13.72
N ALA A 361 -34.38 -15.05 14.77
CA ALA A 361 -34.49 -14.49 16.12
C ALA A 361 -33.12 -14.20 16.74
N LEU A 362 -32.16 -15.11 16.58
CA LEU A 362 -30.78 -14.95 17.03
C LEU A 362 -30.09 -13.82 16.27
N GLN A 363 -30.19 -13.79 14.93
CA GLN A 363 -29.68 -12.68 14.11
C GLN A 363 -30.21 -11.33 14.57
N ALA A 364 -31.53 -11.20 14.85
CA ALA A 364 -32.13 -9.96 15.32
C ALA A 364 -31.62 -9.55 16.70
N ARG A 365 -31.39 -10.50 17.60
CA ARG A 365 -30.80 -10.25 18.93
C ARG A 365 -29.38 -9.74 18.83
N ILE A 366 -28.54 -10.37 17.98
CA ILE A 366 -27.16 -9.94 17.74
C ILE A 366 -27.13 -8.52 17.12
N VAL A 367 -27.96 -8.26 16.10
CA VAL A 367 -28.09 -6.91 15.51
C VAL A 367 -28.41 -5.86 16.56
N LYS A 368 -29.39 -6.15 17.43
CA LYS A 368 -29.77 -5.23 18.51
C LYS A 368 -28.60 -5.00 19.46
N ARG A 369 -27.92 -6.05 19.90
CA ARG A 369 -26.76 -5.96 20.83
C ARG A 369 -25.62 -5.15 20.23
N VAL A 370 -25.29 -5.36 18.94
CA VAL A 370 -24.28 -4.57 18.24
C VAL A 370 -24.66 -3.08 18.23
N LYS A 371 -25.91 -2.75 17.90
CA LYS A 371 -26.38 -1.36 17.86
C LYS A 371 -26.34 -0.70 19.24
N ASP A 372 -26.76 -1.40 20.27
CA ASP A 372 -26.76 -0.90 21.64
C ASP A 372 -25.31 -0.65 22.11
N LEU A 373 -24.37 -1.55 21.81
CA LEU A 373 -22.97 -1.40 22.15
C LEU A 373 -22.30 -0.26 21.35
N GLU A 374 -22.57 -0.11 20.05
CA GLU A 374 -22.02 1.00 19.26
C GLU A 374 -22.57 2.35 19.73
N ALA A 375 -23.83 2.41 20.12
CA ALA A 375 -24.39 3.61 20.73
C ALA A 375 -23.69 3.98 22.05
N ALA A 376 -23.18 2.97 22.78
CA ALA A 376 -22.37 3.15 23.98
C ALA A 376 -20.86 3.40 23.68
N GLY A 377 -20.47 3.54 22.41
CA GLY A 377 -19.08 3.88 22.02
C GLY A 377 -18.23 2.73 21.52
N TRP A 378 -18.72 1.50 21.47
CA TRP A 378 -17.99 0.35 20.91
C TRP A 378 -17.79 0.51 19.39
N THR A 379 -16.86 -0.27 18.83
CA THR A 379 -16.67 -0.43 17.39
C THR A 379 -16.18 -1.83 17.08
N PHE A 380 -16.82 -2.49 16.13
CA PHE A 380 -16.45 -3.84 15.72
C PHE A 380 -15.77 -3.87 14.35
N GLU A 381 -15.66 -2.72 13.65
CA GLU A 381 -15.04 -2.61 12.33
C GLU A 381 -13.55 -2.95 12.32
N ALA A 382 -12.88 -2.66 13.44
CA ALA A 382 -11.47 -2.93 13.65
C ALA A 382 -11.25 -3.89 14.84
N ALA A 383 -12.25 -4.68 15.21
CA ALA A 383 -12.20 -5.56 16.37
C ALA A 383 -12.99 -6.85 16.10
N ASP A 384 -12.61 -7.57 15.06
CA ASP A 384 -13.25 -8.82 14.66
C ASP A 384 -13.22 -9.87 15.78
N ALA A 385 -12.16 -9.91 16.59
CA ALA A 385 -12.07 -10.82 17.73
C ALA A 385 -13.12 -10.51 18.80
N SER A 386 -13.35 -9.23 19.12
CA SER A 386 -14.43 -8.85 20.05
C SER A 386 -15.82 -9.17 19.50
N PHE A 387 -16.01 -9.04 18.18
CA PHE A 387 -17.28 -9.44 17.57
C PHE A 387 -17.46 -10.97 17.62
N GLU A 388 -16.44 -11.76 17.35
CA GLU A 388 -16.52 -13.23 17.47
C GLU A 388 -16.82 -13.64 18.91
N LEU A 389 -16.20 -13.04 19.91
CA LEU A 389 -16.51 -13.31 21.32
C LEU A 389 -17.95 -12.94 21.68
N LEU A 390 -18.48 -11.81 21.17
CA LEU A 390 -19.87 -11.42 21.30
C LEU A 390 -20.80 -12.47 20.66
N LEU A 391 -20.46 -12.94 19.45
CA LEU A 391 -21.23 -13.97 18.75
C LEU A 391 -21.27 -15.28 19.56
N ARG A 392 -20.12 -15.70 20.10
CA ARG A 392 -20.01 -16.88 20.96
C ARG A 392 -20.80 -16.74 22.26
N ASP A 393 -20.85 -15.55 22.85
CA ASP A 393 -21.72 -15.26 24.00
C ASP A 393 -23.19 -15.51 23.67
N GLU A 394 -23.66 -15.00 22.53
CA GLU A 394 -25.05 -15.17 22.07
C GLU A 394 -25.39 -16.63 21.73
N LEU A 395 -24.38 -17.42 21.33
CA LEU A 395 -24.49 -18.86 21.08
C LEU A 395 -24.26 -19.70 22.31
N GLY A 396 -23.87 -19.13 23.45
CA GLY A 396 -23.52 -19.86 24.67
C GLY A 396 -22.27 -20.72 24.55
N SER A 397 -21.36 -20.38 23.64
CA SER A 397 -20.14 -21.15 23.32
C SER A 397 -18.85 -20.39 23.60
N ARG A 398 -18.90 -19.23 24.27
CA ARG A 398 -17.70 -18.49 24.67
C ARG A 398 -16.93 -19.29 25.75
N PRO A 399 -15.64 -19.59 25.53
CA PRO A 399 -14.83 -20.30 26.51
C PRO A 399 -14.57 -19.40 27.72
N SER A 400 -14.62 -20.01 28.93
CA SER A 400 -14.35 -19.34 30.19
C SER A 400 -13.05 -19.87 30.80
N TYR A 401 -11.92 -19.38 30.33
CA TYR A 401 -10.59 -19.80 30.83
C TYR A 401 -10.32 -19.34 32.25
N PHE A 402 -10.89 -18.21 32.63
CA PHE A 402 -10.76 -17.66 34.00
C PHE A 402 -12.00 -16.83 34.36
N ARG A 403 -12.20 -16.66 35.66
CA ARG A 403 -13.25 -15.82 36.22
C ARG A 403 -12.64 -14.82 37.19
N VAL A 404 -12.68 -13.54 36.84
CA VAL A 404 -12.15 -12.46 37.66
C VAL A 404 -13.07 -12.19 38.85
N GLU A 405 -12.49 -12.12 40.06
CA GLU A 405 -13.21 -11.69 41.27
C GLU A 405 -13.08 -10.17 41.46
N SER A 406 -11.85 -9.67 41.34
CA SER A 406 -11.55 -8.24 41.45
C SER A 406 -10.15 -7.94 40.91
N TRP A 407 -9.96 -6.70 40.51
CA TRP A 407 -8.66 -6.14 40.24
C TRP A 407 -8.55 -4.72 40.80
N ARG A 408 -7.34 -4.25 41.07
CA ARG A 408 -7.04 -2.88 41.43
C ARG A 408 -5.69 -2.48 40.87
N VAL A 409 -5.52 -1.19 40.60
CA VAL A 409 -4.25 -0.58 40.22
C VAL A 409 -3.96 0.60 41.12
N ILE A 410 -2.72 0.69 41.59
CA ILE A 410 -2.20 1.82 42.36
C ILE A 410 -1.00 2.35 41.59
N THR A 411 -0.98 3.67 41.33
CA THR A 411 0.18 4.33 40.75
C THR A 411 0.80 5.24 41.77
N ASP A 412 2.05 4.96 42.16
CA ASP A 412 2.83 5.76 43.07
C ASP A 412 3.86 6.57 42.29
N HIS A 413 3.92 7.87 42.60
CA HIS A 413 4.94 8.76 42.08
C HIS A 413 5.72 9.36 43.24
N THR A 414 6.89 8.79 43.50
CA THR A 414 7.79 9.31 44.56
C THR A 414 8.91 10.13 43.92
N TYR A 415 8.83 11.45 43.97
CA TYR A 415 9.79 12.38 43.35
C TYR A 415 11.27 12.15 43.72
N ALA A 416 11.54 11.44 44.80
CA ALA A 416 12.90 11.09 45.20
C ALA A 416 13.48 9.82 44.55
N LYS A 417 12.71 9.06 43.79
CA LYS A 417 13.11 7.73 43.27
C LYS A 417 12.99 7.52 41.74
N GLY A 418 12.64 8.54 40.96
CA GLY A 418 12.56 8.43 39.50
C GLY A 418 11.13 8.27 38.96
N ASP A 419 10.94 7.47 37.92
CA ASP A 419 9.68 7.33 37.19
C ASP A 419 8.54 6.74 38.04
N PRO A 420 7.27 7.10 37.76
CA PRO A 420 6.11 6.51 38.44
C PRO A 420 6.04 5.01 38.16
N VAL A 421 5.73 4.25 39.21
CA VAL A 421 5.51 2.79 39.13
C VAL A 421 4.06 2.50 39.40
N SER A 422 3.44 1.67 38.56
CA SER A 422 2.09 1.17 38.79
C SER A 422 2.14 -0.28 39.28
N GLU A 423 1.35 -0.57 40.32
CA GLU A 423 1.16 -1.91 40.86
C GLU A 423 -0.28 -2.36 40.58
N ALA A 424 -0.47 -3.54 39.97
CA ALA A 424 -1.77 -4.16 39.79
C ALA A 424 -1.90 -5.42 40.62
N THR A 425 -2.98 -5.52 41.42
CA THR A 425 -3.36 -6.75 42.12
C THR A 425 -4.61 -7.34 41.49
N ILE A 426 -4.54 -8.61 41.06
CA ILE A 426 -5.66 -9.36 40.45
C ILE A 426 -6.02 -10.55 41.32
N LYS A 427 -7.33 -10.77 41.50
CA LYS A 427 -7.91 -11.97 42.10
C LYS A 427 -8.81 -12.65 41.09
N LEU A 428 -8.50 -13.88 40.75
CA LEU A 428 -9.27 -14.68 39.78
C LEU A 428 -9.27 -16.16 40.09
N TRP A 429 -10.15 -16.89 39.42
CA TRP A 429 -10.17 -18.34 39.36
C TRP A 429 -9.72 -18.81 37.98
N ALA A 430 -8.80 -19.77 37.91
CA ALA A 430 -8.36 -20.43 36.70
C ALA A 430 -8.06 -21.91 37.00
N ALA A 431 -8.46 -22.82 36.14
CA ALA A 431 -8.29 -24.26 36.32
C ALA A 431 -8.75 -24.76 37.73
N GLY A 432 -9.88 -24.25 38.21
CA GLY A 432 -10.43 -24.60 39.52
C GLY A 432 -9.68 -24.03 40.74
N GLN A 433 -8.62 -23.26 40.54
CA GLN A 433 -7.82 -22.68 41.63
C GLN A 433 -8.05 -21.16 41.73
N ARG A 434 -8.11 -20.67 42.97
CA ARG A 434 -8.14 -19.23 43.24
C ARG A 434 -6.72 -18.69 43.30
N VAL A 435 -6.46 -17.71 42.46
CA VAL A 435 -5.14 -17.08 42.32
C VAL A 435 -5.22 -15.61 42.73
N VAL A 436 -4.23 -15.13 43.49
CA VAL A 436 -4.05 -13.73 43.84
C VAL A 436 -2.62 -13.35 43.46
N VAL A 437 -2.48 -12.39 42.59
CA VAL A 437 -1.16 -11.95 42.05
C VAL A 437 -1.08 -10.44 42.10
N THR A 438 0.12 -9.94 42.40
CA THR A 438 0.50 -8.54 42.29
C THR A 438 1.71 -8.44 41.36
N ALA A 439 1.65 -7.51 40.42
CA ALA A 439 2.75 -7.22 39.49
C ALA A 439 2.95 -5.72 39.30
N GLU A 440 4.21 -5.32 39.10
CA GLU A 440 4.61 -3.93 38.83
C GLU A 440 4.81 -3.72 37.33
N GLY A 441 4.50 -2.50 36.85
CA GLY A 441 4.65 -2.09 35.48
C GLY A 441 4.92 -0.59 35.32
N ASN A 442 5.30 -0.18 34.11
CA ASN A 442 5.57 1.22 33.76
C ASN A 442 4.31 2.10 33.82
N GLY A 443 3.14 1.47 33.82
CA GLY A 443 1.85 2.15 33.90
C GLY A 443 0.72 1.18 34.24
N PRO A 444 -0.52 1.69 34.41
CA PRO A 444 -1.68 0.89 34.83
C PRO A 444 -1.98 -0.32 33.94
N VAL A 445 -1.84 -0.16 32.61
CA VAL A 445 -2.14 -1.22 31.65
C VAL A 445 -1.05 -2.29 31.64
N ASP A 446 0.24 -1.89 31.66
CA ASP A 446 1.38 -2.80 31.72
C ASP A 446 1.37 -3.63 33.02
N SER A 447 1.06 -3.01 34.15
CA SER A 447 0.94 -3.74 35.43
C SER A 447 -0.22 -4.75 35.42
N LEU A 448 -1.37 -4.42 34.78
CA LEU A 448 -2.50 -5.34 34.61
C LEU A 448 -2.16 -6.50 33.67
N ASP A 449 -1.50 -6.23 32.54
CA ASP A 449 -1.09 -7.28 31.59
C ASP A 449 -0.10 -8.25 32.25
N LYS A 450 0.90 -7.74 32.96
CA LYS A 450 1.85 -8.58 33.71
C LYS A 450 1.15 -9.41 34.78
N ALA A 451 0.25 -8.80 35.55
CA ALA A 451 -0.47 -9.50 36.62
C ALA A 451 -1.38 -10.62 36.10
N ILE A 452 -2.15 -10.37 35.02
CA ILE A 452 -3.01 -11.41 34.47
C ILE A 452 -2.20 -12.53 33.82
N ARG A 453 -1.11 -12.23 33.12
CA ARG A 453 -0.20 -13.24 32.56
C ARG A 453 0.41 -14.11 33.64
N GLN A 454 0.90 -13.51 34.72
CA GLN A 454 1.44 -14.25 35.86
C GLN A 454 0.37 -15.13 36.53
N ALA A 455 -0.85 -14.60 36.68
CA ALA A 455 -1.95 -15.35 37.27
C ALA A 455 -2.39 -16.57 36.45
N LEU A 456 -2.28 -16.49 35.14
CA LEU A 456 -2.73 -17.53 34.21
C LEU A 456 -1.61 -18.48 33.75
N SER A 457 -0.33 -18.12 33.94
CA SER A 457 0.83 -18.85 33.39
C SER A 457 0.88 -20.32 33.78
N ALA A 458 0.50 -20.66 35.02
CA ALA A 458 0.50 -22.03 35.49
C ALA A 458 -0.63 -22.86 34.87
N ALA A 459 -1.81 -22.27 34.68
CA ALA A 459 -2.95 -22.92 34.06
C ALA A 459 -2.86 -22.97 32.53
N TYR A 460 -2.33 -21.92 31.93
CA TYR A 460 -2.28 -21.73 30.47
C TYR A 460 -0.90 -21.24 30.03
N PRO A 461 0.12 -22.12 29.98
CA PRO A 461 1.49 -21.74 29.55
C PRO A 461 1.55 -21.26 28.08
N GLU A 462 0.54 -21.59 27.28
CA GLU A 462 0.37 -21.13 25.90
C GLU A 462 0.29 -19.61 25.80
N LEU A 463 -0.12 -18.93 26.86
CA LEU A 463 -0.21 -17.47 26.94
C LEU A 463 1.14 -16.76 26.74
N ALA A 464 2.26 -17.46 27.00
CA ALA A 464 3.60 -16.91 26.75
C ALA A 464 3.89 -16.62 25.26
N LYS A 465 3.08 -17.17 24.36
CA LYS A 465 3.19 -16.92 22.90
C LYS A 465 2.25 -15.83 22.40
N ILE A 466 1.46 -15.22 23.26
CA ILE A 466 0.51 -14.16 22.90
C ILE A 466 1.08 -12.85 23.44
N GLU A 467 1.33 -11.90 22.56
CA GLU A 467 1.88 -10.59 22.89
C GLU A 467 0.88 -9.49 22.55
N LEU A 468 0.86 -8.43 23.36
CA LEU A 468 0.19 -7.17 23.04
C LEU A 468 1.17 -6.35 22.18
N ILE A 469 0.80 -6.07 20.93
CA ILE A 469 1.70 -5.41 19.95
C ILE A 469 1.30 -3.97 19.63
N ASP A 470 0.02 -3.59 19.84
CA ASP A 470 -0.42 -2.21 19.67
C ASP A 470 -1.54 -1.85 20.65
N PHE A 471 -1.59 -0.58 21.04
CA PHE A 471 -2.53 -0.04 22.02
C PHE A 471 -2.96 1.37 21.62
N LYS A 472 -4.25 1.53 21.27
CA LYS A 472 -4.82 2.80 20.83
C LYS A 472 -5.95 3.24 21.74
N VAL A 473 -5.91 4.50 22.20
CA VAL A 473 -6.94 5.10 23.06
C VAL A 473 -7.61 6.27 22.35
N ARG A 474 -8.93 6.31 22.43
CA ARG A 474 -9.73 7.41 21.89
C ARG A 474 -10.85 7.82 22.85
N LEU A 475 -11.00 9.11 23.08
CA LEU A 475 -12.17 9.66 23.74
C LEU A 475 -13.34 9.68 22.75
N PHE A 476 -14.48 9.12 23.17
CA PHE A 476 -15.65 9.04 22.30
C PHE A 476 -16.49 10.31 22.34
N ASP A 477 -16.66 10.92 23.51
CA ASP A 477 -17.38 12.19 23.69
C ASP A 477 -16.45 13.24 24.30
N ALA A 478 -15.72 13.94 23.42
CA ALA A 478 -14.74 14.95 23.82
C ALA A 478 -15.37 16.20 24.47
N ALA A 479 -16.68 16.39 24.41
CA ALA A 479 -17.37 17.52 25.01
C ALA A 479 -17.36 17.48 26.55
N HIS A 480 -17.14 16.31 27.15
CA HIS A 480 -17.16 16.08 28.59
C HIS A 480 -15.73 16.00 29.22
N GLY A 481 -14.66 16.21 28.45
CA GLY A 481 -13.28 16.23 28.95
C GLY A 481 -12.90 14.93 29.68
N THR A 482 -12.58 15.06 30.99
CA THR A 482 -12.16 13.90 31.82
C THR A 482 -13.28 12.92 32.17
N ASP A 483 -14.53 13.26 31.92
CA ASP A 483 -15.72 12.41 32.13
C ASP A 483 -16.20 11.74 30.84
N ALA A 484 -15.42 11.87 29.77
CA ALA A 484 -15.71 11.29 28.48
C ALA A 484 -15.58 9.75 28.47
N THR A 485 -16.45 9.07 27.75
CA THR A 485 -16.32 7.65 27.49
C THR A 485 -15.02 7.37 26.72
N THR A 486 -14.23 6.45 27.21
CA THR A 486 -12.95 6.04 26.62
C THR A 486 -13.13 4.74 25.86
N ARG A 487 -12.67 4.71 24.62
CA ARG A 487 -12.54 3.49 23.80
C ARG A 487 -11.07 3.11 23.73
N VAL A 488 -10.79 1.85 23.96
CA VAL A 488 -9.46 1.23 23.83
C VAL A 488 -9.52 0.14 22.77
N LEU A 489 -8.61 0.18 21.83
CA LEU A 489 -8.34 -0.90 20.88
C LEU A 489 -6.98 -1.49 21.23
N MET A 490 -6.89 -2.82 21.28
CA MET A 490 -5.64 -3.55 21.51
C MET A 490 -5.46 -4.58 20.41
N GLU A 491 -4.28 -4.56 19.80
CA GLU A 491 -3.85 -5.60 18.87
C GLU A 491 -2.94 -6.60 19.59
N HIS A 492 -3.26 -7.88 19.47
CA HIS A 492 -2.47 -8.97 19.99
C HIS A 492 -1.93 -9.82 18.85
N SER A 493 -0.81 -10.51 19.07
CA SER A 493 -0.23 -11.44 18.12
C SER A 493 0.28 -12.71 18.78
N ASP A 494 0.25 -13.82 18.06
CA ASP A 494 0.91 -15.09 18.45
C ASP A 494 2.18 -15.38 17.64
N GLY A 495 2.67 -14.36 16.92
CA GLY A 495 3.84 -14.46 16.03
C GLY A 495 3.52 -15.01 14.64
N LEU A 496 2.32 -15.51 14.40
CA LEU A 496 1.84 -15.99 13.10
C LEU A 496 0.71 -15.12 12.56
N THR A 497 -0.14 -14.64 13.43
CA THR A 497 -1.32 -13.83 13.10
C THR A 497 -1.54 -12.80 14.19
N SER A 498 -2.25 -11.71 13.86
CA SER A 498 -2.72 -10.73 14.84
C SER A 498 -4.25 -10.66 14.90
N TRP A 499 -4.77 -10.08 15.98
CA TRP A 499 -6.21 -9.85 16.19
C TRP A 499 -6.45 -8.64 17.07
N ASP A 500 -7.52 -7.92 16.76
CA ASP A 500 -7.92 -6.72 17.47
C ASP A 500 -9.09 -6.95 18.39
N THR A 501 -9.02 -6.35 19.60
CA THR A 501 -10.09 -6.30 20.56
C THR A 501 -10.42 -4.87 20.97
N VAL A 502 -11.65 -4.66 21.44
CA VAL A 502 -12.13 -3.35 21.87
C VAL A 502 -12.70 -3.42 23.30
N GLY A 503 -12.42 -2.38 24.07
CA GLY A 503 -13.05 -2.15 25.38
C GLY A 503 -13.54 -0.70 25.46
N VAL A 504 -14.68 -0.51 26.13
CA VAL A 504 -15.29 0.81 26.31
C VAL A 504 -15.77 0.98 27.74
N ALA A 505 -15.33 2.06 28.37
CA ALA A 505 -15.76 2.45 29.72
C ALA A 505 -15.49 3.94 29.96
N PRO A 506 -16.11 4.58 30.97
CA PRO A 506 -15.72 5.92 31.38
C PRO A 506 -14.26 6.00 31.90
N ASN A 507 -13.77 4.91 32.46
CA ASN A 507 -12.39 4.82 32.98
C ASN A 507 -11.49 4.11 31.97
N ILE A 508 -10.39 4.77 31.58
CA ILE A 508 -9.41 4.22 30.63
C ILE A 508 -8.83 2.87 31.07
N VAL A 509 -8.59 2.69 32.38
CA VAL A 509 -8.03 1.43 32.90
C VAL A 509 -9.05 0.29 32.79
N GLU A 510 -10.32 0.59 33.04
CA GLU A 510 -11.42 -0.37 32.89
C GLU A 510 -11.63 -0.73 31.40
N ALA A 511 -11.65 0.28 30.49
CA ALA A 511 -11.73 0.03 29.06
C ALA A 511 -10.56 -0.83 28.58
N SER A 512 -9.34 -0.56 29.05
CA SER A 512 -8.15 -1.36 28.76
C SER A 512 -8.27 -2.79 29.27
N TRP A 513 -8.79 -2.96 30.50
CA TRP A 513 -9.00 -4.26 31.11
C TRP A 513 -9.95 -5.13 30.29
N VAL A 514 -11.05 -4.58 29.81
CA VAL A 514 -12.01 -5.28 28.94
C VAL A 514 -11.35 -5.76 27.66
N SER A 515 -10.64 -4.87 26.95
CA SER A 515 -9.95 -5.22 25.71
C SER A 515 -8.85 -6.26 25.93
N LEU A 516 -8.06 -6.12 27.00
CA LEU A 516 -6.97 -7.03 27.34
C LEU A 516 -7.48 -8.45 27.64
N THR A 517 -8.53 -8.56 28.46
CA THR A 517 -9.10 -9.89 28.82
C THR A 517 -9.76 -10.56 27.63
N ASP A 518 -10.39 -9.81 26.75
CA ASP A 518 -10.92 -10.32 25.48
C ASP A 518 -9.79 -10.80 24.56
N GLY A 519 -8.70 -10.03 24.44
CA GLY A 519 -7.53 -10.38 23.63
C GLY A 519 -6.87 -11.69 24.09
N ILE A 520 -6.70 -11.86 25.40
CA ILE A 520 -6.18 -13.10 26.00
C ILE A 520 -7.13 -14.28 25.75
N THR A 521 -8.43 -14.07 26.01
CA THR A 521 -9.45 -15.12 25.80
C THR A 521 -9.48 -15.59 24.36
N TYR A 522 -9.47 -14.64 23.42
CA TYR A 522 -9.46 -14.93 22.00
C TYR A 522 -8.20 -15.65 21.55
N GLY A 523 -7.04 -15.20 22.01
CA GLY A 523 -5.76 -15.83 21.70
C GLY A 523 -5.65 -17.27 22.16
N LEU A 524 -6.07 -17.58 23.41
CA LEU A 524 -6.12 -18.95 23.90
C LEU A 524 -7.08 -19.82 23.09
N MET A 525 -8.27 -19.30 22.79
CA MET A 525 -9.28 -19.99 21.99
C MET A 525 -8.75 -20.29 20.58
N ARG A 526 -8.16 -19.32 19.91
CA ARG A 526 -7.62 -19.46 18.55
C ARG A 526 -6.51 -20.51 18.48
N ARG A 527 -5.73 -20.65 19.52
CA ARG A 527 -4.69 -21.69 19.65
C ARG A 527 -5.24 -23.07 20.01
N GLY A 528 -6.55 -23.23 20.09
CA GLY A 528 -7.18 -24.50 20.42
C GLY A 528 -6.93 -24.95 21.86
N VAL A 529 -6.64 -24.04 22.79
CA VAL A 529 -6.42 -24.37 24.19
C VAL A 529 -7.76 -24.75 24.82
N GLU A 530 -7.81 -25.91 25.48
CA GLU A 530 -9.00 -26.36 26.21
C GLU A 530 -9.14 -25.59 27.53
N VAL A 531 -10.37 -25.34 27.95
CA VAL A 531 -10.68 -24.80 29.28
C VAL A 531 -10.34 -25.85 30.35
N ARG A 532 -9.50 -25.51 31.31
CA ARG A 532 -8.98 -26.39 32.36
C ARG A 532 -9.69 -26.16 33.68
#